data_4cca49d7b8d6454e81fa0ab03adc0677
#
_entry.id   4cca49d7b8d6454e81fa0ab03adc0677
#
_cell.length_a   1.000
_cell.length_b   1.000
_cell.length_c   1.000
_cell.angle_alpha   90.00
_cell.angle_beta   90.00
_cell.angle_gamma   90.00
#
_symmetry.space_group_name_H-M   'P 1'
#
loop_
_entity.id
_entity.type
_entity.pdbx_description
1 polymer ?
#
loop_
_entity_poly.entity_id
_entity_poly.type
_entity_poly.pdbx_seq_one_letter_code
_entity_poly.pdbx_strand_id
1 'polypeptide(L)'
;AICATAEVAKAFTPGSHGTTFGGHPVSCAAALAEVNELLDRDLAGNAKKMGDYFAAKLEKIPHVKEVRHQGLLVGVEFDDTIGGVDVKHGCLDSHLLITAIGAHIIRMIPPLIVNEEQCDKAVEIITDAVAELSK
;
A
#
# COMPACT_ATOMS: atom_id res chain seq x y z
N ALA A 1 19.57 2.77 -7.29
CA ALA A 1 20.88 2.72 -6.63
C ALA A 1 20.81 1.83 -5.40
N ILE A 2 21.94 1.20 -5.03
CA ILE A 2 22.08 0.50 -3.76
C ILE A 2 23.28 1.07 -3.01
N CYS A 3 23.20 1.09 -1.69
CA CYS A 3 24.29 1.46 -0.81
C CYS A 3 24.60 0.30 0.14
N ALA A 4 25.87 0.07 0.44
CA ALA A 4 26.29 -0.98 1.35
C ALA A 4 27.52 -0.51 2.16
N THR A 5 27.72 -1.10 3.34
CA THR A 5 28.98 -0.94 4.05
C THR A 5 30.12 -1.59 3.27
N ALA A 6 31.35 -1.15 3.52
CA ALA A 6 32.54 -1.73 2.86
C ALA A 6 32.64 -3.25 3.07
N GLU A 7 32.20 -3.76 4.21
CA GLU A 7 32.21 -5.21 4.51
C GLU A 7 31.21 -5.97 3.64
N VAL A 8 29.97 -5.50 3.53
CA VAL A 8 28.93 -6.11 2.69
C VAL A 8 29.29 -5.98 1.21
N ALA A 9 29.87 -4.86 0.79
CA ALA A 9 30.30 -4.64 -0.60
C ALA A 9 31.31 -5.65 -1.10
N LYS A 10 32.13 -6.27 -0.23
CA LYS A 10 33.10 -7.34 -0.61
C LYS A 10 32.44 -8.58 -1.22
N ALA A 11 31.16 -8.81 -0.96
CA ALA A 11 30.42 -9.91 -1.55
C ALA A 11 30.14 -9.70 -3.06
N PHE A 12 30.21 -8.46 -3.53
CA PHE A 12 30.03 -8.12 -4.94
C PHE A 12 31.35 -8.08 -5.65
N THR A 13 31.65 -9.12 -6.40
CA THR A 13 32.87 -9.21 -7.22
C THR A 13 32.58 -8.84 -8.67
N PRO A 14 33.55 -8.38 -9.46
CA PRO A 14 33.37 -8.14 -10.87
C PRO A 14 32.74 -9.33 -11.60
N GLY A 15 31.63 -9.10 -12.29
CA GLY A 15 30.89 -10.12 -13.01
C GLY A 15 29.81 -10.88 -12.19
N SER A 16 29.73 -10.66 -10.87
CA SER A 16 28.70 -11.32 -10.03
C SER A 16 27.27 -10.76 -10.26
N HIS A 17 27.17 -9.48 -10.61
CA HIS A 17 25.91 -8.79 -10.91
C HIS A 17 26.08 -7.83 -12.08
N GLY A 18 24.97 -7.66 -12.82
CA GLY A 18 24.88 -6.70 -13.90
C GLY A 18 23.43 -6.33 -14.19
N THR A 19 23.23 -5.23 -14.86
CA THR A 19 21.89 -4.79 -15.32
C THR A 19 22.03 -4.06 -16.64
N THR A 20 21.17 -4.42 -17.60
CA THR A 20 21.16 -3.78 -18.93
C THR A 20 20.76 -2.32 -18.88
N PHE A 21 19.82 -1.96 -17.97
CA PHE A 21 19.24 -0.62 -17.88
C PHE A 21 19.76 0.18 -16.67
N GLY A 22 20.72 -0.37 -15.89
CA GLY A 22 21.29 0.34 -14.75
C GLY A 22 22.06 1.58 -15.20
N GLY A 23 21.78 2.71 -14.56
CA GLY A 23 22.39 3.99 -14.91
C GLY A 23 21.83 4.66 -16.16
N HIS A 24 20.72 4.14 -16.75
CA HIS A 24 20.08 4.79 -17.90
C HIS A 24 19.66 6.23 -17.55
N PRO A 25 20.04 7.24 -18.36
CA PRO A 25 19.85 8.66 -17.98
C PRO A 25 18.41 9.04 -17.66
N VAL A 26 17.42 8.56 -18.42
CA VAL A 26 15.99 8.84 -18.18
C VAL A 26 15.53 8.22 -16.86
N SER A 27 15.93 6.99 -16.58
CA SER A 27 15.58 6.33 -15.31
C SER A 27 16.24 7.02 -14.10
N CYS A 28 17.49 7.50 -14.25
CA CYS A 28 18.16 8.26 -13.20
C CYS A 28 17.48 9.62 -12.96
N ALA A 29 17.09 10.31 -14.02
CA ALA A 29 16.34 11.58 -13.90
C ALA A 29 14.97 11.40 -13.22
N ALA A 30 14.24 10.36 -13.60
CA ALA A 30 12.96 10.03 -12.98
C ALA A 30 13.13 9.68 -11.48
N ALA A 31 14.10 8.82 -11.15
CA ALA A 31 14.39 8.47 -9.77
C ALA A 31 14.81 9.67 -8.91
N LEU A 32 15.60 10.58 -9.48
CA LEU A 32 16.01 11.80 -8.76
C LEU A 32 14.80 12.71 -8.49
N ALA A 33 13.92 12.88 -9.47
CA ALA A 33 12.69 13.67 -9.31
C ALA A 33 11.79 13.06 -8.23
N GLU A 34 11.62 11.73 -8.23
CA GLU A 34 10.82 11.01 -7.23
C GLU A 34 11.40 11.16 -5.82
N VAL A 35 12.72 11.01 -5.64
CA VAL A 35 13.37 11.16 -4.33
C VAL A 35 13.23 12.60 -3.83
N ASN A 36 13.40 13.61 -4.69
CA ASN A 36 13.21 15.00 -4.30
C ASN A 36 11.77 15.25 -3.85
N GLU A 37 10.77 14.78 -4.60
CA GLU A 37 9.36 14.91 -4.24
C GLU A 37 9.04 14.25 -2.88
N LEU A 38 9.61 13.06 -2.61
CA LEU A 38 9.49 12.38 -1.32
C LEU A 38 10.01 13.23 -0.15
N LEU A 39 11.15 13.89 -0.36
CA LEU A 39 11.81 14.70 0.68
C LEU A 39 11.15 16.07 0.84
N ASP A 40 10.92 16.77 -0.26
CA ASP A 40 10.44 18.16 -0.26
C ASP A 40 9.01 18.27 0.29
N ARG A 41 8.19 17.24 0.08
CA ARG A 41 6.80 17.17 0.56
C ARG A 41 6.60 16.34 1.81
N ASP A 42 7.66 15.83 2.41
CA ASP A 42 7.56 14.90 3.56
C ASP A 42 6.52 13.79 3.35
N LEU A 43 6.60 13.10 2.22
CA LEU A 43 5.62 12.07 1.89
C LEU A 43 5.67 10.88 2.86
N ALA A 44 6.78 10.65 3.54
CA ALA A 44 6.87 9.68 4.63
C ALA A 44 6.01 10.10 5.83
N GLY A 45 6.03 11.39 6.20
CA GLY A 45 5.15 11.94 7.23
C GLY A 45 3.68 11.88 6.83
N ASN A 46 3.36 12.22 5.56
CA ASN A 46 2.00 12.05 5.04
C ASN A 46 1.53 10.59 5.09
N ALA A 47 2.39 9.65 4.69
CA ALA A 47 2.06 8.23 4.72
C ALA A 47 1.74 7.74 6.15
N LYS A 48 2.50 8.22 7.15
CA LYS A 48 2.21 7.91 8.55
C LYS A 48 0.85 8.49 8.97
N LYS A 49 0.64 9.81 8.75
CA LYS A 49 -0.59 10.50 9.12
C LYS A 49 -1.83 9.86 8.48
N MET A 50 -1.77 9.63 7.18
CA MET A 50 -2.90 9.05 6.44
C MET A 50 -3.11 7.57 6.76
N GLY A 51 -2.06 6.83 7.05
CA GLY A 51 -2.15 5.44 7.50
C GLY A 51 -2.89 5.32 8.84
N ASP A 52 -2.51 6.14 9.84
CA ASP A 52 -3.18 6.20 11.12
C ASP A 52 -4.66 6.58 10.96
N TYR A 53 -4.95 7.60 10.13
CA TYR A 53 -6.31 8.05 9.83
C TYR A 53 -7.16 6.96 9.15
N PHE A 54 -6.61 6.31 8.14
CA PHE A 54 -7.28 5.29 7.36
C PHE A 54 -7.59 4.05 8.20
N ALA A 55 -6.60 3.56 8.96
CA ALA A 55 -6.74 2.42 9.86
C ALA A 55 -7.85 2.64 10.89
N ALA A 56 -7.88 3.80 11.55
CA ALA A 56 -8.91 4.14 12.54
C ALA A 56 -10.34 4.17 12.00
N LYS A 57 -10.50 4.36 10.68
CA LYS A 57 -11.81 4.27 10.01
C LYS A 57 -12.15 2.85 9.58
N LEU A 58 -11.18 2.12 9.07
CA LEU A 58 -11.34 0.71 8.66
C LEU A 58 -11.71 -0.19 9.83
N GLU A 59 -11.18 0.06 11.03
CA GLU A 59 -11.52 -0.66 12.27
C GLU A 59 -13.01 -0.58 12.65
N LYS A 60 -13.74 0.40 12.12
CA LYS A 60 -15.17 0.60 12.41
C LYS A 60 -16.09 -0.14 11.46
N ILE A 61 -15.56 -0.74 10.40
CA ILE A 61 -16.35 -1.50 9.42
C ILE A 61 -16.82 -2.79 10.09
N PRO A 62 -18.09 -3.17 9.97
CA PRO A 62 -18.58 -4.46 10.47
C PRO A 62 -17.75 -5.62 9.94
N HIS A 63 -17.65 -6.69 10.72
CA HIS A 63 -16.87 -7.89 10.39
C HIS A 63 -15.35 -7.71 10.30
N VAL A 64 -14.82 -6.50 10.51
CA VAL A 64 -13.37 -6.30 10.65
C VAL A 64 -12.93 -6.83 12.00
N LYS A 65 -12.00 -7.79 11.97
CA LYS A 65 -11.40 -8.44 13.13
C LYS A 65 -10.12 -7.73 13.57
N GLU A 66 -9.31 -7.31 12.60
CA GLU A 66 -8.03 -6.63 12.85
C GLU A 66 -7.63 -5.75 11.66
N VAL A 67 -7.06 -4.59 11.96
CA VAL A 67 -6.37 -3.75 10.99
C VAL A 67 -4.90 -3.64 11.37
N ARG A 68 -4.03 -4.04 10.48
CA ARG A 68 -2.56 -3.93 10.61
C ARG A 68 -2.04 -2.93 9.62
N HIS A 69 -1.22 -1.98 10.05
CA HIS A 69 -0.63 -1.02 9.12
C HIS A 69 0.77 -0.55 9.53
N GLN A 70 1.54 -0.16 8.53
CA GLN A 70 2.77 0.59 8.66
C GLN A 70 2.72 1.71 7.63
N GLY A 71 2.42 2.94 8.09
CA GLY A 71 2.04 4.01 7.17
C GLY A 71 0.87 3.56 6.27
N LEU A 72 1.01 3.73 4.98
CA LEU A 72 -0.01 3.36 3.96
C LEU A 72 0.07 1.91 3.46
N LEU A 73 0.92 1.08 4.01
CA LEU A 73 0.81 -0.36 3.82
C LEU A 73 -0.21 -0.89 4.83
N VAL A 74 -1.42 -1.19 4.37
CA VAL A 74 -2.57 -1.51 5.22
C VAL A 74 -3.13 -2.87 4.86
N GLY A 75 -3.29 -3.73 5.87
CA GLY A 75 -3.99 -5.01 5.79
C GLY A 75 -5.21 -5.00 6.70
N VAL A 76 -6.34 -5.45 6.18
CA VAL A 76 -7.59 -5.61 6.94
C VAL A 76 -7.96 -7.09 6.94
N GLU A 77 -8.08 -7.66 8.12
CA GLU A 77 -8.55 -9.03 8.33
C GLU A 77 -10.01 -8.99 8.76
N PHE A 78 -10.85 -9.70 8.03
CA PHE A 78 -12.26 -9.91 8.36
C PHE A 78 -12.44 -11.18 9.19
N ASP A 79 -13.61 -11.33 9.80
CA ASP A 79 -14.03 -12.59 10.41
C ASP A 79 -14.28 -13.67 9.36
N ASP A 80 -14.53 -14.89 9.81
CA ASP A 80 -14.66 -16.08 8.93
C ASP A 80 -15.92 -16.04 8.02
N THR A 81 -16.80 -15.04 8.19
CA THR A 81 -18.02 -14.88 7.39
C THR A 81 -17.80 -14.05 6.12
N ILE A 82 -16.73 -13.24 6.07
CA ILE A 82 -16.44 -12.35 4.95
C ILE A 82 -15.21 -12.83 4.18
N GLY A 83 -15.39 -13.10 2.89
CA GLY A 83 -14.31 -13.46 1.98
C GLY A 83 -13.55 -12.24 1.45
N GLY A 84 -12.22 -12.21 1.63
CA GLY A 84 -11.39 -11.11 1.12
C GLY A 84 -11.41 -10.98 -0.40
N VAL A 85 -11.61 -12.09 -1.11
CA VAL A 85 -11.75 -12.10 -2.59
C VAL A 85 -13.08 -11.49 -3.00
N ASP A 86 -14.14 -11.75 -2.26
CA ASP A 86 -15.47 -11.21 -2.55
C ASP A 86 -15.52 -9.70 -2.30
N VAL A 87 -14.95 -9.24 -1.18
CA VAL A 87 -14.76 -7.80 -0.92
C VAL A 87 -13.96 -7.13 -2.03
N LYS A 88 -12.87 -7.76 -2.49
CA LYS A 88 -12.07 -7.25 -3.62
C LYS A 88 -12.92 -7.08 -4.89
N HIS A 89 -13.80 -8.04 -5.19
CA HIS A 89 -14.67 -7.94 -6.37
C HIS A 89 -15.68 -6.80 -6.23
N GLY A 90 -16.36 -6.68 -5.10
CA GLY A 90 -17.28 -5.55 -4.84
C GLY A 90 -16.57 -4.18 -4.91
N CYS A 91 -15.35 -4.10 -4.40
CA CYS A 91 -14.52 -2.89 -4.53
C CYS A 91 -14.16 -2.60 -6.00
N LEU A 92 -13.81 -3.62 -6.79
CA LEU A 92 -13.49 -3.46 -8.21
C LEU A 92 -14.68 -2.94 -9.01
N ASP A 93 -15.87 -3.46 -8.76
CA ASP A 93 -17.12 -3.01 -9.39
C ASP A 93 -17.43 -1.53 -9.08
N SER A 94 -16.98 -1.07 -7.92
CA SER A 94 -17.05 0.33 -7.48
C SER A 94 -15.78 1.15 -7.82
N HIS A 95 -14.93 0.66 -8.73
CA HIS A 95 -13.71 1.30 -9.22
C HIS A 95 -12.60 1.50 -8.16
N LEU A 96 -12.59 0.71 -7.10
CA LEU A 96 -11.50 0.69 -6.11
C LEU A 96 -10.63 -0.55 -6.31
N LEU A 97 -9.35 -0.35 -6.63
CA LEU A 97 -8.39 -1.42 -6.80
C LEU A 97 -7.72 -1.77 -5.46
N ILE A 98 -7.95 -3.00 -5.00
CA ILE A 98 -7.31 -3.57 -3.81
C ILE A 98 -6.81 -4.98 -4.10
N THR A 99 -6.02 -5.55 -3.20
CA THR A 99 -5.51 -6.92 -3.31
C THR A 99 -6.09 -7.79 -2.21
N ALA A 100 -6.56 -8.99 -2.53
CA ALA A 100 -6.90 -10.00 -1.53
C ALA A 100 -5.68 -10.89 -1.22
N ILE A 101 -5.50 -11.27 0.04
CA ILE A 101 -4.44 -12.15 0.52
C ILE A 101 -5.07 -13.25 1.40
N GLY A 102 -4.92 -14.51 0.97
CA GLY A 102 -5.56 -15.62 1.66
C GLY A 102 -7.08 -15.55 1.58
N ALA A 103 -7.78 -16.08 2.59
CA ALA A 103 -9.23 -16.22 2.58
C ALA A 103 -9.98 -14.94 3.01
N HIS A 104 -9.47 -14.24 4.02
CA HIS A 104 -10.23 -13.21 4.73
C HIS A 104 -9.48 -11.86 4.84
N ILE A 105 -8.40 -11.67 4.09
CA ILE A 105 -7.57 -10.46 4.20
C ILE A 105 -7.59 -9.68 2.89
N ILE A 106 -7.78 -8.37 3.00
CA ILE A 106 -7.49 -7.43 1.92
C ILE A 106 -6.26 -6.58 2.27
N ARG A 107 -5.53 -6.16 1.24
CA ARG A 107 -4.36 -5.30 1.37
C ARG A 107 -4.48 -4.10 0.44
N MET A 108 -4.11 -2.94 0.96
CA MET A 108 -4.11 -1.68 0.26
C MET A 108 -2.74 -1.00 0.38
N ILE A 109 -2.28 -0.40 -0.72
CA ILE A 109 -1.06 0.39 -0.79
C ILE A 109 -1.39 1.61 -1.67
N PRO A 110 -2.12 2.59 -1.15
CA PRO A 110 -2.45 3.79 -1.92
C PRO A 110 -1.20 4.65 -2.18
N PRO A 111 -1.26 5.58 -3.14
CA PRO A 111 -0.17 6.53 -3.38
C PRO A 111 0.17 7.32 -2.11
N LEU A 112 1.46 7.65 -1.92
CA LEU A 112 1.94 8.40 -0.75
C LEU A 112 1.34 9.81 -0.63
N ILE A 113 0.75 10.32 -1.70
CA ILE A 113 0.09 11.64 -1.78
C ILE A 113 -1.41 11.59 -1.44
N VAL A 114 -1.94 10.43 -1.03
CA VAL A 114 -3.36 10.28 -0.68
C VAL A 114 -3.75 11.27 0.42
N ASN A 115 -4.99 11.74 0.38
CA ASN A 115 -5.56 12.65 1.36
C ASN A 115 -6.75 12.02 2.10
N GLU A 116 -7.30 12.75 3.08
CA GLU A 116 -8.42 12.29 3.91
C GLU A 116 -9.68 11.97 3.10
N GLU A 117 -10.04 12.80 2.12
CA GLU A 117 -11.22 12.60 1.26
C GLU A 117 -11.11 11.29 0.46
N GLN A 118 -9.92 11.00 -0.06
CA GLN A 118 -9.66 9.76 -0.81
C GLN A 118 -9.69 8.52 0.10
N CYS A 119 -9.18 8.64 1.33
CA CYS A 119 -9.29 7.59 2.33
C CYS A 119 -10.76 7.34 2.70
N ASP A 120 -11.54 8.40 2.89
CA ASP A 120 -12.98 8.32 3.21
C ASP A 120 -13.76 7.63 2.11
N LYS A 121 -13.47 7.98 0.86
CA LYS A 121 -14.11 7.32 -0.29
C LYS A 121 -13.79 5.83 -0.36
N ALA A 122 -12.54 5.46 -0.07
CA ALA A 122 -12.16 4.05 -0.02
C ALA A 122 -12.86 3.29 1.12
N VAL A 123 -12.98 3.90 2.30
CA VAL A 123 -13.72 3.33 3.44
C VAL A 123 -15.19 3.12 3.10
N GLU A 124 -15.85 4.10 2.47
CA GLU A 124 -17.23 4.01 2.01
C GLU A 124 -17.42 2.79 1.08
N ILE A 125 -16.60 2.68 0.04
CA ILE A 125 -16.68 1.58 -0.94
C ILE A 125 -16.46 0.20 -0.27
N ILE A 126 -15.48 0.10 0.64
CA ILE A 126 -15.22 -1.16 1.35
C ILE A 126 -16.40 -1.51 2.27
N THR A 127 -16.97 -0.51 2.96
CA THR A 127 -18.13 -0.70 3.83
C THR A 127 -19.32 -1.22 3.06
N ASP A 128 -19.61 -0.64 1.89
CA ASP A 128 -20.71 -1.07 1.04
C ASP A 128 -20.51 -2.50 0.52
N ALA A 129 -19.28 -2.82 0.09
CA ALA A 129 -18.94 -4.18 -0.37
C ALA A 129 -19.13 -5.23 0.75
N VAL A 130 -18.71 -4.93 1.98
CA VAL A 130 -18.91 -5.80 3.15
C VAL A 130 -20.40 -5.93 3.49
N ALA A 131 -21.16 -4.82 3.46
CA ALA A 131 -22.59 -4.83 3.76
C ALA A 131 -23.41 -5.66 2.76
N GLU A 132 -22.98 -5.73 1.51
CA GLU A 132 -23.63 -6.59 0.50
C GLU A 132 -23.38 -8.09 0.75
N LEU A 133 -22.21 -8.44 1.23
CA LEU A 133 -21.84 -9.83 1.55
C LEU A 133 -22.44 -10.34 2.86
N SER A 134 -22.97 -9.43 3.69
CA SER A 134 -23.56 -9.76 4.99
C SER A 134 -25.08 -9.98 4.95
N LYS A 135 -25.69 -9.91 3.75
CA LYS A 135 -27.13 -10.17 3.53
C LYS A 135 -27.41 -11.67 3.39
#